data_fb71b26eae802774829d73605f2f74a8
#
_entry.id   fb71b26eae802774829d73605f2f74a8
#
_cell.length_a   1.000
_cell.length_b   1.000
_cell.length_c   1.000
_cell.angle_alpha   90.00
_cell.angle_beta   90.00
_cell.angle_gamma   90.00
#
_symmetry.space_group_name_H-M   'P 1'
#
loop_
_entity.id
_entity.type
_entity.pdbx_description
1 polymer ?
#
loop_
_entity_poly.entity_id
_entity_poly.type
_entity_poly.pdbx_seq_one_letter_code
_entity_poly.pdbx_strand_id
1 'polypeptide(L)'
;MMSPDHQWPGRPSRLVLFHGLASSPKEFGFLVHPLRRHGVRLVTPEVPGYSAGLLDDAARWQDWVDAASRCLDQIEAESPEPYVLGGLCTGSMLALAVAARRPRAGLRGLALLSPLFAYDGWALPWWYALRPIAYATGLTRFFSMREREPYGLRNERMRALIRQQIAAGETSLAGPGSVPLRVVRESERLSAHVRTLLPELTHPVQVQHAREDEICSLASVREALQHVPTGLLSLHVLENSYHMVTADNDRHLVADRLSAFLQGLDACGIDSAPFEHELPNAFDVVEAAPAS
;
A
#
# COMPACT_ATOMS: atom_id res chain seq x y z
N MET A 1 10.83 3.12 32.02
CA MET A 1 10.72 1.78 31.42
C MET A 1 9.26 1.40 31.49
N MET A 2 8.49 1.65 30.42
CA MET A 2 7.06 1.35 30.39
C MET A 2 6.86 -0.16 30.22
N SER A 3 5.93 -0.72 31.00
CA SER A 3 5.58 -2.14 30.95
C SER A 3 5.04 -2.50 29.57
N PRO A 4 5.34 -3.69 28.99
CA PRO A 4 4.85 -4.12 27.68
C PRO A 4 3.31 -4.26 27.58
N ASP A 5 2.60 -4.23 28.72
CA ASP A 5 1.14 -4.38 28.78
C ASP A 5 0.36 -3.05 28.76
N HIS A 6 0.99 -1.94 28.39
CA HIS A 6 0.29 -0.67 28.29
C HIS A 6 -0.52 -0.63 26.99
N GLN A 7 -1.68 -1.28 27.00
CA GLN A 7 -2.69 -1.17 25.94
C GLN A 7 -3.30 0.24 26.04
N TRP A 8 -3.12 1.03 24.98
CA TRP A 8 -3.77 2.33 24.86
C TRP A 8 -5.27 2.13 24.72
N PRO A 9 -6.11 2.54 25.70
CA PRO A 9 -7.55 2.53 25.50
C PRO A 9 -7.90 3.59 24.45
N GLY A 10 -8.63 3.24 23.43
CA GLY A 10 -9.20 4.19 22.50
C GLY A 10 -9.12 3.78 21.04
N ARG A 11 -9.98 4.43 20.30
CA ARG A 11 -10.19 4.28 18.86
C ARG A 11 -8.95 4.76 18.08
N PRO A 12 -8.42 3.99 17.12
CA PRO A 12 -7.39 4.51 16.23
C PRO A 12 -7.97 5.61 15.36
N SER A 13 -7.59 6.86 15.66
CA SER A 13 -7.95 8.03 14.87
C SER A 13 -6.83 8.44 13.91
N ARG A 14 -5.72 7.68 13.91
CA ARG A 14 -4.53 7.94 13.11
C ARG A 14 -4.28 6.84 12.10
N LEU A 15 -4.09 7.24 10.85
CA LEU A 15 -3.72 6.37 9.75
C LEU A 15 -2.33 6.79 9.26
N VAL A 16 -1.35 5.90 9.33
CA VAL A 16 0.01 6.11 8.82
C VAL A 16 0.15 5.37 7.51
N LEU A 17 0.39 6.07 6.39
CA LEU A 17 0.51 5.47 5.07
C LEU A 17 1.87 5.76 4.43
N PHE A 18 2.56 4.71 4.00
CA PHE A 18 3.74 4.82 3.13
C PHE A 18 3.30 4.89 1.66
N HIS A 19 3.85 5.85 0.93
CA HIS A 19 3.58 6.04 -0.50
C HIS A 19 4.23 4.94 -1.38
N GLY A 20 3.90 4.93 -2.66
CA GLY A 20 4.45 4.00 -3.66
C GLY A 20 5.95 4.16 -3.91
N LEU A 21 6.52 3.24 -4.69
CA LEU A 21 7.96 3.21 -4.99
C LEU A 21 8.45 4.51 -5.62
N ALA A 22 9.50 5.08 -5.05
CA ALA A 22 10.12 6.32 -5.51
C ALA A 22 9.12 7.48 -5.71
N SER A 23 8.01 7.47 -5.00
CA SER A 23 6.96 8.48 -5.05
C SER A 23 7.01 9.43 -3.85
N SER A 24 5.90 10.05 -3.49
CA SER A 24 5.84 11.03 -2.42
C SER A 24 4.49 11.02 -1.68
N PRO A 25 4.39 11.66 -0.50
CA PRO A 25 3.12 11.82 0.23
C PRO A 25 1.98 12.46 -0.57
N LYS A 26 2.28 13.13 -1.69
CA LYS A 26 1.27 13.75 -2.57
C LYS A 26 0.24 12.76 -3.12
N GLU A 27 0.59 11.47 -3.25
CA GLU A 27 -0.32 10.39 -3.69
C GLU A 27 -1.58 10.26 -2.83
N PHE A 28 -1.51 10.70 -1.58
CA PHE A 28 -2.64 10.64 -0.63
C PHE A 28 -3.42 11.95 -0.52
N GLY A 29 -3.07 12.96 -1.28
CA GLY A 29 -3.67 14.30 -1.18
C GLY A 29 -5.20 14.29 -1.26
N PHE A 30 -5.78 13.43 -2.12
CA PHE A 30 -7.23 13.30 -2.27
C PHE A 30 -7.92 12.58 -1.11
N LEU A 31 -7.19 11.85 -0.27
CA LEU A 31 -7.73 11.18 0.91
C LEU A 31 -7.78 12.10 2.15
N VAL A 32 -6.96 13.16 2.20
CA VAL A 32 -6.81 14.02 3.40
C VAL A 32 -8.14 14.59 3.85
N HIS A 33 -8.89 15.22 2.93
CA HIS A 33 -10.14 15.88 3.28
C HIS A 33 -11.28 14.89 3.62
N PRO A 34 -11.52 13.82 2.84
CA PRO A 34 -12.48 12.79 3.19
C PRO A 34 -12.20 12.15 4.56
N LEU A 35 -10.97 11.70 4.81
CA LEU A 35 -10.58 11.08 6.08
C LEU A 35 -10.76 12.03 7.28
N ARG A 36 -10.39 13.30 7.10
CA ARG A 36 -10.57 14.33 8.16
C ARG A 36 -12.04 14.51 8.53
N ARG A 37 -12.97 14.44 7.58
CA ARG A 37 -14.42 14.53 7.87
C ARG A 37 -14.91 13.38 8.76
N HIS A 38 -14.24 12.23 8.71
CA HIS A 38 -14.50 11.07 9.57
C HIS A 38 -13.68 11.07 10.87
N GLY A 39 -12.97 12.16 11.17
CA GLY A 39 -12.13 12.28 12.37
C GLY A 39 -10.82 11.51 12.28
N VAL A 40 -10.42 11.05 11.09
CA VAL A 40 -9.16 10.32 10.88
C VAL A 40 -8.04 11.29 10.50
N ARG A 41 -6.94 11.25 11.25
CA ARG A 41 -5.69 11.99 10.97
C ARG A 41 -4.77 11.14 10.10
N LEU A 42 -4.54 11.59 8.87
CA LEU A 42 -3.60 10.96 7.95
C LEU A 42 -2.17 11.47 8.21
N VAL A 43 -1.23 10.54 8.34
CA VAL A 43 0.22 10.81 8.48
C VAL A 43 0.93 10.06 7.36
N THR A 44 1.73 10.78 6.57
CA THR A 44 2.40 10.23 5.39
C THR A 44 3.88 10.63 5.42
N PRO A 45 4.75 9.82 6.04
CA PRO A 45 6.15 10.17 6.17
C PRO A 45 6.89 10.05 4.82
N GLU A 46 7.87 10.93 4.61
CA GLU A 46 8.93 10.69 3.64
C GLU A 46 9.97 9.74 4.23
N VAL A 47 10.36 8.73 3.44
CA VAL A 47 11.29 7.68 3.88
C VAL A 47 12.64 7.88 3.19
N PRO A 48 13.72 8.15 3.92
CA PRO A 48 15.06 8.29 3.35
C PRO A 48 15.48 7.06 2.54
N GLY A 49 16.03 7.30 1.36
CA GLY A 49 16.46 6.26 0.41
C GLY A 49 15.33 5.67 -0.44
N TYR A 50 14.06 6.00 -0.14
CA TYR A 50 12.88 5.44 -0.81
C TYR A 50 11.99 6.51 -1.48
N SER A 51 11.76 7.65 -0.83
CA SER A 51 10.91 8.75 -1.34
C SER A 51 11.57 9.49 -2.50
N ALA A 52 10.80 10.03 -3.44
CA ALA A 52 11.26 10.66 -4.69
C ALA A 52 12.43 11.66 -4.50
N GLY A 53 12.27 12.61 -3.58
CA GLY A 53 13.31 13.62 -3.30
C GLY A 53 14.52 13.12 -2.50
N LEU A 54 14.45 11.90 -1.98
CA LEU A 54 15.42 11.29 -1.08
C LEU A 54 15.89 9.92 -1.59
N LEU A 55 15.56 9.57 -2.83
CA LEU A 55 15.84 8.26 -3.41
C LEU A 55 17.36 8.00 -3.48
N ASP A 56 17.77 6.89 -2.88
CA ASP A 56 19.09 6.29 -3.09
C ASP A 56 18.91 5.02 -3.92
N ASP A 57 19.32 5.08 -5.17
CA ASP A 57 19.18 3.98 -6.11
C ASP A 57 20.19 2.83 -5.85
N ALA A 58 21.13 2.99 -4.92
CA ALA A 58 21.99 1.94 -4.40
C ALA A 58 21.43 1.27 -3.13
N ALA A 59 20.43 1.88 -2.48
CA ALA A 59 19.79 1.32 -1.29
C ALA A 59 19.14 -0.04 -1.60
N ARG A 60 19.20 -0.92 -0.62
CA ARG A 60 18.50 -2.20 -0.64
C ARG A 60 17.14 -2.07 0.04
N TRP A 61 16.24 -2.98 -0.23
CA TRP A 61 14.92 -2.97 0.41
C TRP A 61 15.00 -3.01 1.95
N GLN A 62 16.04 -3.64 2.53
CA GLN A 62 16.25 -3.63 3.99
C GLN A 62 16.51 -2.22 4.53
N ASP A 63 17.27 -1.40 3.77
CA ASP A 63 17.56 -0.02 4.15
C ASP A 63 16.27 0.82 4.17
N TRP A 64 15.35 0.56 3.23
CA TRP A 64 14.02 1.19 3.21
C TRP A 64 13.17 0.81 4.42
N VAL A 65 13.16 -0.49 4.77
CA VAL A 65 12.44 -1.00 5.96
C VAL A 65 13.04 -0.40 7.22
N ASP A 66 14.37 -0.27 7.32
CA ASP A 66 15.05 0.37 8.46
C ASP A 66 14.68 1.84 8.56
N ALA A 67 14.70 2.58 7.45
CA ALA A 67 14.33 3.99 7.42
C ALA A 67 12.87 4.20 7.78
N ALA A 68 11.96 3.42 7.18
CA ALA A 68 10.52 3.46 7.49
C ALA A 68 10.22 3.12 8.96
N SER A 69 10.94 2.13 9.53
CA SER A 69 10.81 1.79 10.95
C SER A 69 11.22 2.96 11.84
N ARG A 70 12.32 3.66 11.52
CA ARG A 70 12.75 4.87 12.27
C ARG A 70 11.73 6.01 12.14
N CYS A 71 11.16 6.24 10.95
CA CYS A 71 10.09 7.23 10.78
C CYS A 71 8.89 6.90 11.67
N LEU A 72 8.49 5.62 11.72
CA LEU A 72 7.38 5.20 12.56
C LEU A 72 7.71 5.33 14.05
N ASP A 73 8.95 5.02 14.46
CA ASP A 73 9.40 5.19 15.84
C ASP A 73 9.34 6.67 16.29
N GLN A 74 9.66 7.61 15.41
CA GLN A 74 9.50 9.04 15.65
C GLN A 74 8.03 9.44 15.78
N ILE A 75 7.16 8.96 14.90
CA ILE A 75 5.72 9.21 14.94
C ILE A 75 5.10 8.67 16.23
N GLU A 76 5.51 7.49 16.69
CA GLU A 76 5.08 6.89 17.96
C GLU A 76 5.58 7.69 19.17
N ALA A 77 6.81 8.19 19.12
CA ALA A 77 7.39 9.00 20.19
C ALA A 77 6.74 10.38 20.34
N GLU A 78 6.40 11.03 19.21
CA GLU A 78 5.72 12.32 19.18
C GLU A 78 4.28 12.23 19.66
N SER A 79 3.59 11.13 19.36
CA SER A 79 2.17 10.95 19.67
C SER A 79 1.88 9.46 19.87
N PRO A 80 1.91 9.00 21.13
CA PRO A 80 1.69 7.58 21.47
C PRO A 80 0.19 7.21 21.42
N GLU A 81 -0.47 7.46 20.32
CA GLU A 81 -1.87 7.13 20.09
C GLU A 81 -1.99 5.83 19.28
N PRO A 82 -3.11 5.08 19.42
CA PRO A 82 -3.41 3.97 18.53
C PRO A 82 -3.46 4.41 17.08
N TYR A 83 -2.98 3.54 16.17
CA TYR A 83 -2.95 3.84 14.74
C TYR A 83 -3.15 2.58 13.89
N VAL A 84 -3.53 2.80 12.64
CA VAL A 84 -3.48 1.83 11.54
C VAL A 84 -2.27 2.17 10.68
N LEU A 85 -1.48 1.16 10.34
CA LEU A 85 -0.34 1.28 9.44
C LEU A 85 -0.72 0.74 8.06
N GLY A 86 -0.26 1.39 7.02
CA GLY A 86 -0.53 0.90 5.67
C GLY A 86 0.30 1.60 4.61
N GLY A 87 -0.14 1.47 3.37
CA GLY A 87 0.51 2.14 2.24
C GLY A 87 -0.15 1.85 0.92
N LEU A 88 0.40 2.47 -0.13
CA LEU A 88 0.00 2.26 -1.53
C LEU A 88 1.12 1.51 -2.26
N CYS A 89 0.77 0.52 -3.08
CA CYS A 89 1.73 -0.19 -3.94
C CYS A 89 2.86 -0.86 -3.11
N THR A 90 4.12 -0.55 -3.40
CA THR A 90 5.30 -0.97 -2.62
C THR A 90 5.26 -0.44 -1.18
N GLY A 91 4.59 0.70 -0.92
CA GLY A 91 4.34 1.21 0.42
C GLY A 91 3.53 0.27 1.30
N SER A 92 2.61 -0.52 0.71
CA SER A 92 1.91 -1.62 1.40
C SER A 92 2.88 -2.72 1.84
N MET A 93 3.83 -3.07 0.98
CA MET A 93 4.89 -4.05 1.31
C MET A 93 5.80 -3.53 2.43
N LEU A 94 6.15 -2.24 2.35
CA LEU A 94 6.96 -1.58 3.37
C LEU A 94 6.25 -1.59 4.73
N ALA A 95 4.95 -1.28 4.77
CA ALA A 95 4.13 -1.32 5.97
C ALA A 95 4.08 -2.72 6.60
N LEU A 96 3.87 -3.76 5.80
CA LEU A 96 3.88 -5.15 6.25
C LEU A 96 5.24 -5.56 6.83
N ALA A 97 6.34 -5.24 6.14
CA ALA A 97 7.69 -5.56 6.62
C ALA A 97 8.03 -4.82 7.93
N VAL A 98 7.63 -3.54 8.07
CA VAL A 98 7.82 -2.76 9.31
C VAL A 98 6.98 -3.31 10.46
N ALA A 99 5.72 -3.69 10.21
CA ALA A 99 4.84 -4.28 11.22
C ALA A 99 5.36 -5.62 11.75
N ALA A 100 5.93 -6.45 10.87
CA ALA A 100 6.46 -7.77 11.24
C ALA A 100 7.80 -7.71 12.00
N ARG A 101 8.54 -6.59 11.96
CA ARG A 101 9.87 -6.51 12.59
C ARG A 101 9.85 -6.66 14.11
N ARG A 102 8.86 -6.07 14.75
CA ARG A 102 8.68 -6.12 16.20
C ARG A 102 7.26 -5.74 16.59
N PRO A 103 6.77 -6.25 17.73
CA PRO A 103 5.49 -5.81 18.28
C PRO A 103 5.47 -4.30 18.54
N ARG A 104 4.35 -3.64 18.23
CA ARG A 104 4.13 -2.21 18.40
C ARG A 104 2.83 -1.98 19.16
N ALA A 105 2.94 -1.44 20.38
CA ALA A 105 1.81 -1.28 21.29
C ALA A 105 0.66 -0.41 20.72
N GLY A 106 0.99 0.56 19.85
CA GLY A 106 0.01 1.44 19.21
C GLY A 106 -0.64 0.87 17.95
N LEU A 107 -0.08 -0.18 17.33
CA LEU A 107 -0.60 -0.74 16.07
C LEU A 107 -1.88 -1.52 16.33
N ARG A 108 -2.95 -1.21 15.58
CA ARG A 108 -4.27 -1.85 15.70
C ARG A 108 -4.67 -2.62 14.45
N GLY A 109 -4.14 -2.30 13.29
CA GLY A 109 -4.49 -2.95 12.04
C GLY A 109 -3.62 -2.49 10.89
N LEU A 110 -3.76 -3.15 9.76
CA LEU A 110 -3.02 -2.88 8.52
C LEU A 110 -3.98 -2.52 7.39
N ALA A 111 -3.68 -1.45 6.64
CA ALA A 111 -4.48 -0.98 5.51
C ALA A 111 -3.62 -0.98 4.24
N LEU A 112 -3.88 -1.91 3.34
CA LEU A 112 -3.10 -2.13 2.12
C LEU A 112 -3.89 -1.64 0.90
N LEU A 113 -3.36 -0.64 0.20
CA LEU A 113 -3.96 -0.06 -0.99
C LEU A 113 -3.15 -0.51 -2.22
N SER A 114 -3.81 -1.15 -3.16
CA SER A 114 -3.16 -1.74 -4.36
C SER A 114 -1.82 -2.42 -4.03
N PRO A 115 -1.78 -3.38 -3.08
CA PRO A 115 -0.52 -3.98 -2.63
C PRO A 115 0.22 -4.65 -3.79
N LEU A 116 1.53 -4.40 -3.90
CA LEU A 116 2.38 -4.89 -4.99
C LEU A 116 2.99 -6.25 -4.65
N PHE A 117 2.25 -7.32 -4.84
CA PHE A 117 2.79 -8.68 -4.66
C PHE A 117 3.53 -9.19 -5.90
N ALA A 118 3.18 -8.73 -7.09
CA ALA A 118 3.83 -9.10 -8.34
C ALA A 118 3.74 -7.95 -9.36
N TYR A 119 4.66 -7.93 -10.31
CA TYR A 119 4.57 -7.10 -11.51
C TYR A 119 4.02 -7.98 -12.65
N ASP A 120 2.72 -8.11 -12.74
CA ASP A 120 2.00 -8.97 -13.70
C ASP A 120 0.72 -8.36 -14.25
N GLY A 121 0.53 -7.05 -14.06
CA GLY A 121 -0.60 -6.29 -14.59
C GLY A 121 -0.56 -6.18 -16.13
N TRP A 122 -1.70 -5.85 -16.73
CA TRP A 122 -1.92 -5.86 -18.17
C TRP A 122 -1.17 -4.76 -18.96
N ALA A 123 -0.73 -3.67 -18.31
CA ALA A 123 -0.03 -2.59 -19.00
C ALA A 123 1.50 -2.77 -19.01
N LEU A 124 2.01 -3.81 -18.38
CA LEU A 124 3.45 -4.07 -18.39
C LEU A 124 3.94 -4.40 -19.81
N PRO A 125 5.02 -3.75 -20.28
CA PRO A 125 5.52 -4.02 -21.61
C PRO A 125 6.10 -5.43 -21.68
N TRP A 126 5.94 -6.10 -22.83
CA TRP A 126 6.38 -7.49 -23.03
C TRP A 126 7.86 -7.72 -22.70
N TRP A 127 8.74 -6.73 -22.94
CA TRP A 127 10.18 -6.84 -22.64
C TRP A 127 10.44 -6.87 -21.12
N TYR A 128 9.48 -6.50 -20.29
CA TYR A 128 9.61 -6.61 -18.84
C TYR A 128 9.78 -8.08 -18.39
N ALA A 129 9.31 -9.05 -19.17
CA ALA A 129 9.56 -10.46 -18.95
C ALA A 129 11.07 -10.84 -19.06
N LEU A 130 11.88 -10.00 -19.72
CA LEU A 130 13.34 -10.22 -19.87
C LEU A 130 14.14 -9.67 -18.67
N ARG A 131 13.51 -9.01 -17.69
CA ARG A 131 14.19 -8.44 -16.53
C ARG A 131 15.08 -9.41 -15.73
N PRO A 132 14.75 -10.74 -15.61
CA PRO A 132 15.66 -11.67 -14.94
C PRO A 132 17.06 -11.75 -15.59
N ILE A 133 17.16 -11.57 -16.91
CA ILE A 133 18.43 -11.52 -17.62
C ILE A 133 19.22 -10.28 -17.21
N ALA A 134 18.57 -9.11 -17.17
CA ALA A 134 19.19 -7.87 -16.70
C ALA A 134 19.64 -7.98 -15.23
N TYR A 135 18.88 -8.70 -14.41
CA TYR A 135 19.22 -8.97 -13.00
C TYR A 135 20.43 -9.88 -12.85
N ALA A 136 20.53 -10.93 -13.67
CA ALA A 136 21.65 -11.88 -13.64
C ALA A 136 22.96 -11.26 -14.18
N THR A 137 22.86 -10.41 -15.19
CA THR A 137 24.03 -9.79 -15.87
C THR A 137 24.49 -8.48 -15.21
N GLY A 138 23.79 -7.95 -14.21
CA GLY A 138 24.10 -6.67 -13.56
C GLY A 138 23.81 -5.43 -14.42
N LEU A 139 23.10 -5.60 -15.54
CA LEU A 139 22.75 -4.51 -16.46
C LEU A 139 21.65 -3.58 -15.92
N THR A 140 21.08 -3.87 -14.74
CA THR A 140 20.00 -3.07 -14.12
C THR A 140 20.35 -1.59 -13.96
N ARG A 141 21.65 -1.26 -13.83
CA ARG A 141 22.14 0.13 -13.69
C ARG A 141 21.95 0.99 -14.94
N PHE A 142 21.76 0.36 -16.10
CA PHE A 142 21.63 1.07 -17.39
C PHE A 142 20.18 1.19 -17.85
N PHE A 143 19.24 0.56 -17.15
CA PHE A 143 17.85 0.53 -17.54
C PHE A 143 16.97 1.19 -16.47
N SER A 144 15.90 1.84 -16.94
CA SER A 144 14.87 2.41 -16.09
C SER A 144 13.51 2.03 -16.64
N MET A 145 12.56 1.83 -15.73
CA MET A 145 11.16 1.69 -16.06
C MET A 145 10.56 3.09 -16.11
N ARG A 146 10.01 3.46 -17.27
CA ARG A 146 9.34 4.75 -17.46
C ARG A 146 7.85 4.61 -17.19
N GLU A 147 7.33 5.59 -16.46
CA GLU A 147 5.89 5.78 -16.33
C GLU A 147 5.25 5.93 -17.71
N ARG A 148 4.13 5.23 -17.91
CA ARG A 148 3.37 5.22 -19.16
C ARG A 148 1.89 5.34 -18.87
N GLU A 149 1.13 5.83 -19.83
CA GLU A 149 -0.32 5.72 -19.76
C GLU A 149 -0.75 4.27 -19.57
N PRO A 150 -1.74 4.05 -18.69
CA PRO A 150 -2.66 5.02 -18.08
C PRO A 150 -2.20 5.66 -16.75
N TYR A 151 -0.92 5.56 -16.35
CA TYR A 151 -0.37 6.14 -15.11
C TYR A 151 -1.08 5.67 -13.82
N GLY A 152 -1.56 4.47 -13.77
CA GLY A 152 -2.33 3.98 -12.65
C GLY A 152 -3.76 4.51 -12.52
N LEU A 153 -4.28 5.21 -13.53
CA LEU A 153 -5.53 5.94 -13.44
C LEU A 153 -6.50 5.62 -14.58
N ARG A 154 -7.72 5.25 -14.22
CA ARG A 154 -8.85 5.14 -15.14
C ARG A 154 -9.42 6.53 -15.49
N ASN A 155 -9.31 7.49 -14.57
CA ASN A 155 -9.82 8.84 -14.71
C ASN A 155 -9.03 9.65 -15.75
N GLU A 156 -9.66 10.00 -16.86
CA GLU A 156 -9.00 10.72 -17.99
C GLU A 156 -8.53 12.12 -17.63
N ARG A 157 -9.28 12.84 -16.77
CA ARG A 157 -8.88 14.21 -16.34
C ARG A 157 -7.61 14.15 -15.50
N MET A 158 -7.52 13.17 -14.62
CA MET A 158 -6.32 12.95 -13.80
C MET A 158 -5.13 12.52 -14.64
N ARG A 159 -5.33 11.65 -15.64
CA ARG A 159 -4.28 11.30 -16.63
C ARG A 159 -3.74 12.52 -17.37
N ALA A 160 -4.64 13.41 -17.81
CA ALA A 160 -4.24 14.65 -18.51
C ALA A 160 -3.38 15.55 -17.60
N LEU A 161 -3.73 15.68 -16.32
CA LEU A 161 -2.95 16.43 -15.33
C LEU A 161 -1.54 15.83 -15.14
N ILE A 162 -1.44 14.51 -14.95
CA ILE A 162 -0.15 13.82 -14.79
C ILE A 162 0.71 14.00 -16.04
N ARG A 163 0.13 13.87 -17.23
CA ARG A 163 0.84 14.09 -18.49
C ARG A 163 1.44 15.50 -18.56
N GLN A 164 0.70 16.52 -18.13
CA GLN A 164 1.20 17.90 -18.07
C GLN A 164 2.35 18.04 -17.06
N GLN A 165 2.24 17.45 -15.87
CA GLN A 165 3.30 17.50 -14.86
C GLN A 165 4.58 16.83 -15.35
N ILE A 166 4.47 15.62 -15.95
CA ILE A 166 5.62 14.91 -16.54
C ILE A 166 6.26 15.72 -17.67
N ALA A 167 5.45 16.33 -18.55
CA ALA A 167 5.96 17.19 -19.63
C ALA A 167 6.67 18.45 -19.12
N ALA A 168 6.27 18.96 -17.95
CA ALA A 168 6.92 20.09 -17.27
C ALA A 168 8.19 19.67 -16.50
N GLY A 169 8.53 18.38 -16.46
CA GLY A 169 9.66 17.85 -15.67
C GLY A 169 9.41 17.82 -14.17
N GLU A 170 8.16 17.92 -13.74
CA GLU A 170 7.76 17.89 -12.33
C GLU A 170 7.56 16.44 -11.85
N THR A 171 7.77 16.21 -10.55
CA THR A 171 7.33 14.95 -9.93
C THR A 171 5.81 14.93 -9.91
N SER A 172 5.23 14.02 -10.66
CA SER A 172 3.77 13.87 -10.77
C SER A 172 3.18 13.18 -9.54
N LEU A 173 1.83 13.16 -9.47
CA LEU A 173 1.10 12.34 -8.49
C LEU A 173 1.39 10.84 -8.65
N ALA A 174 1.74 10.37 -9.85
CA ALA A 174 2.10 8.98 -10.11
C ALA A 174 3.57 8.66 -9.78
N GLY A 175 4.35 9.64 -9.34
CA GLY A 175 5.76 9.48 -9.03
C GLY A 175 6.70 10.17 -10.02
N PRO A 176 7.99 9.84 -10.00
CA PRO A 176 8.96 10.33 -10.96
C PRO A 176 8.72 9.64 -12.30
N GLY A 177 8.73 10.35 -13.41
CA GLY A 177 8.46 9.77 -14.74
C GLY A 177 9.35 8.57 -15.14
N SER A 178 10.29 8.18 -14.30
CA SER A 178 11.19 7.03 -14.52
C SER A 178 11.78 6.51 -13.21
N VAL A 179 11.80 5.18 -13.03
CA VAL A 179 12.39 4.49 -11.88
C VAL A 179 13.52 3.57 -12.36
N PRO A 180 14.73 3.64 -11.78
CA PRO A 180 15.84 2.74 -12.13
C PRO A 180 15.46 1.26 -11.94
N LEU A 181 15.83 0.39 -12.88
CA LEU A 181 15.44 -1.03 -12.82
C LEU A 181 16.00 -1.75 -11.58
N ARG A 182 17.12 -1.26 -11.03
CA ARG A 182 17.66 -1.78 -9.77
C ARG A 182 16.74 -1.51 -8.57
N VAL A 183 16.09 -0.34 -8.55
CA VAL A 183 15.10 0.02 -7.51
C VAL A 183 13.85 -0.85 -7.65
N VAL A 184 13.39 -1.09 -8.88
CA VAL A 184 12.29 -2.04 -9.17
C VAL A 184 12.66 -3.45 -8.69
N ARG A 185 13.90 -3.91 -8.92
CA ARG A 185 14.37 -5.20 -8.41
C ARG A 185 14.31 -5.29 -6.88
N GLU A 186 14.67 -4.23 -6.18
CA GLU A 186 14.60 -4.22 -4.71
C GLU A 186 13.15 -4.23 -4.22
N SER A 187 12.20 -3.60 -4.92
CA SER A 187 10.77 -3.71 -4.59
C SER A 187 10.24 -5.13 -4.81
N GLU A 188 10.66 -5.84 -5.87
CA GLU A 188 10.33 -7.26 -6.07
C GLU A 188 10.88 -8.15 -4.95
N ARG A 189 12.10 -7.87 -4.48
CA ARG A 189 12.70 -8.58 -3.35
C ARG A 189 11.95 -8.34 -2.04
N LEU A 190 11.54 -7.10 -1.80
CA LEU A 190 10.69 -6.77 -0.67
C LEU A 190 9.36 -7.51 -0.73
N SER A 191 8.70 -7.53 -1.90
CA SER A 191 7.44 -8.26 -2.10
C SER A 191 7.62 -9.77 -1.87
N ALA A 192 8.71 -10.35 -2.36
CA ALA A 192 9.02 -11.77 -2.11
C ALA A 192 9.25 -12.06 -0.62
N HIS A 193 9.96 -11.17 0.10
CA HIS A 193 10.14 -11.29 1.54
C HIS A 193 8.81 -11.17 2.29
N VAL A 194 7.99 -10.18 1.96
CA VAL A 194 6.69 -9.95 2.62
C VAL A 194 5.76 -11.15 2.46
N ARG A 195 5.75 -11.84 1.32
CA ARG A 195 4.98 -13.08 1.14
C ARG A 195 5.30 -14.13 2.20
N THR A 196 6.54 -14.21 2.69
CA THR A 196 6.95 -15.17 3.74
C THR A 196 6.44 -14.76 5.13
N LEU A 197 6.04 -13.50 5.32
CA LEU A 197 5.56 -12.96 6.60
C LEU A 197 4.03 -13.06 6.74
N LEU A 198 3.29 -13.24 5.64
CA LEU A 198 1.82 -13.22 5.65
C LEU A 198 1.20 -14.26 6.61
N PRO A 199 1.72 -15.50 6.74
CA PRO A 199 1.18 -16.48 7.67
C PRO A 199 1.33 -16.11 9.15
N GLU A 200 2.25 -15.20 9.47
CA GLU A 200 2.58 -14.79 10.84
C GLU A 200 1.85 -13.50 11.28
N LEU A 201 1.00 -12.95 10.41
CA LEU A 201 0.25 -11.74 10.73
C LEU A 201 -0.73 -11.97 11.87
N THR A 202 -0.75 -11.03 12.82
CA THR A 202 -1.60 -11.08 14.03
C THR A 202 -2.60 -9.94 14.10
N HIS A 203 -2.50 -8.95 13.21
CA HIS A 203 -3.37 -7.78 13.18
C HIS A 203 -4.43 -7.91 12.08
N PRO A 204 -5.63 -7.35 12.27
CA PRO A 204 -6.60 -7.21 11.20
C PRO A 204 -6.00 -6.49 9.98
N VAL A 205 -6.29 -6.99 8.79
CA VAL A 205 -5.77 -6.49 7.51
C VAL A 205 -6.93 -6.13 6.60
N GLN A 206 -7.02 -4.86 6.22
CA GLN A 206 -7.89 -4.44 5.14
C GLN A 206 -7.09 -4.27 3.86
N VAL A 207 -7.54 -4.86 2.76
CA VAL A 207 -6.98 -4.69 1.43
C VAL A 207 -8.01 -4.03 0.52
N GLN A 208 -7.60 -3.01 -0.22
CA GLN A 208 -8.39 -2.42 -1.29
C GLN A 208 -7.59 -2.49 -2.59
N HIS A 209 -8.13 -3.12 -3.62
CA HIS A 209 -7.41 -3.38 -4.86
C HIS A 209 -8.34 -3.25 -6.07
N ALA A 210 -7.85 -2.63 -7.15
CA ALA A 210 -8.64 -2.49 -8.36
C ALA A 210 -8.77 -3.82 -9.10
N ARG A 211 -9.96 -4.10 -9.68
CA ARG A 211 -10.17 -5.29 -10.51
C ARG A 211 -9.26 -5.29 -11.73
N GLU A 212 -9.11 -4.13 -12.35
CA GLU A 212 -8.32 -3.93 -13.57
C GLU A 212 -7.03 -3.19 -13.28
N ASP A 213 -6.32 -3.61 -12.22
CA ASP A 213 -5.01 -3.03 -11.87
C ASP A 213 -3.99 -3.36 -12.98
N GLU A 214 -3.34 -2.32 -13.53
CA GLU A 214 -2.44 -2.47 -14.68
C GLU A 214 -1.02 -2.84 -14.29
N ILE A 215 -0.68 -2.81 -12.98
CA ILE A 215 0.67 -3.11 -12.46
C ILE A 215 0.72 -4.46 -11.76
N CYS A 216 -0.26 -4.74 -10.86
CA CYS A 216 -0.35 -5.96 -10.09
C CYS A 216 -1.74 -6.58 -10.25
N SER A 217 -1.83 -7.77 -10.81
CA SER A 217 -3.12 -8.41 -11.06
C SER A 217 -3.85 -8.74 -9.76
N LEU A 218 -5.19 -8.64 -9.78
CA LEU A 218 -6.04 -9.08 -8.66
C LEU A 218 -5.83 -10.58 -8.36
N ALA A 219 -5.47 -11.38 -9.37
CA ALA A 219 -5.17 -12.81 -9.20
C ALA A 219 -3.94 -13.02 -8.29
N SER A 220 -2.85 -12.32 -8.54
CA SER A 220 -1.64 -12.38 -7.71
C SER A 220 -1.87 -11.84 -6.29
N VAL A 221 -2.71 -10.82 -6.14
CA VAL A 221 -3.11 -10.33 -4.81
C VAL A 221 -3.90 -11.40 -4.06
N ARG A 222 -4.92 -12.00 -4.68
CA ARG A 222 -5.70 -13.08 -4.07
C ARG A 222 -4.85 -14.28 -3.70
N GLU A 223 -3.94 -14.69 -4.58
CA GLU A 223 -3.01 -15.79 -4.32
C GLU A 223 -2.14 -15.52 -3.09
N ALA A 224 -1.56 -14.32 -2.99
CA ALA A 224 -0.76 -13.96 -1.82
C ALA A 224 -1.60 -13.95 -0.53
N LEU A 225 -2.80 -13.36 -0.58
CA LEU A 225 -3.66 -13.19 0.59
C LEU A 225 -4.24 -14.50 1.15
N GLN A 226 -4.20 -15.62 0.40
CA GLN A 226 -4.56 -16.95 0.91
C GLN A 226 -3.69 -17.38 2.10
N HIS A 227 -2.51 -16.79 2.24
CA HIS A 227 -1.59 -17.08 3.34
C HIS A 227 -1.83 -16.25 4.60
N VAL A 228 -2.72 -15.25 4.55
CA VAL A 228 -3.10 -14.47 5.73
C VAL A 228 -4.02 -15.31 6.62
N PRO A 229 -3.83 -15.32 7.96
CA PRO A 229 -4.67 -16.11 8.86
C PRO A 229 -6.17 -15.79 8.70
N THR A 230 -6.98 -16.85 8.73
CA THR A 230 -8.44 -16.74 8.61
C THR A 230 -9.01 -15.82 9.70
N GLY A 231 -9.92 -14.94 9.30
CA GLY A 231 -10.59 -13.99 10.21
C GLY A 231 -9.86 -12.66 10.37
N LEU A 232 -8.61 -12.52 9.89
CA LEU A 232 -7.91 -11.24 9.93
C LEU A 232 -8.07 -10.40 8.66
N LEU A 233 -8.49 -11.00 7.54
CA LEU A 233 -8.46 -10.37 6.22
C LEU A 233 -9.83 -9.86 5.78
N SER A 234 -9.86 -8.62 5.29
CA SER A 234 -10.95 -8.10 4.45
C SER A 234 -10.40 -7.60 3.11
N LEU A 235 -10.91 -8.13 1.99
CA LEU A 235 -10.53 -7.72 0.64
C LEU A 235 -11.70 -7.00 -0.05
N HIS A 236 -11.47 -5.74 -0.43
CA HIS A 236 -12.41 -4.92 -1.16
C HIS A 236 -11.94 -4.69 -2.59
N VAL A 237 -12.67 -5.22 -3.56
CA VAL A 237 -12.39 -4.98 -4.98
C VAL A 237 -13.03 -3.66 -5.41
N LEU A 238 -12.28 -2.86 -6.17
CA LEU A 238 -12.68 -1.56 -6.72
C LEU A 238 -12.92 -1.73 -8.22
N GLU A 239 -14.12 -1.35 -8.66
CA GLU A 239 -14.58 -1.65 -10.02
C GLU A 239 -14.30 -0.53 -11.04
N ASN A 240 -14.02 0.69 -10.55
CA ASN A 240 -13.89 1.87 -11.39
C ASN A 240 -12.55 2.60 -11.21
N SER A 241 -11.52 1.86 -10.83
CA SER A 241 -10.17 2.40 -10.66
C SER A 241 -9.13 1.47 -11.28
N TYR A 242 -7.93 2.01 -11.50
CA TYR A 242 -6.71 1.29 -11.77
C TYR A 242 -5.80 1.32 -10.53
N HIS A 243 -4.48 1.19 -10.70
CA HIS A 243 -3.53 1.02 -9.60
C HIS A 243 -3.55 2.16 -8.55
N MET A 244 -3.67 3.41 -8.99
CA MET A 244 -3.66 4.62 -8.13
C MET A 244 -5.02 4.87 -7.46
N VAL A 245 -5.50 3.90 -6.69
CA VAL A 245 -6.85 3.92 -6.08
C VAL A 245 -7.12 5.14 -5.18
N THR A 246 -6.07 5.79 -4.69
CA THR A 246 -6.14 6.99 -3.83
C THR A 246 -6.49 8.26 -4.61
N ALA A 247 -6.25 8.27 -5.93
CA ALA A 247 -6.44 9.43 -6.79
C ALA A 247 -7.47 9.18 -7.90
N ASP A 248 -7.89 7.93 -8.11
CA ASP A 248 -8.79 7.54 -9.18
C ASP A 248 -10.28 7.72 -8.84
N ASN A 249 -11.16 7.17 -9.64
CA ASN A 249 -12.61 7.36 -9.55
C ASN A 249 -13.20 6.88 -8.21
N ASP A 250 -12.70 5.75 -7.66
CA ASP A 250 -13.18 5.18 -6.40
C ASP A 250 -12.55 5.81 -5.13
N ARG A 251 -11.74 6.86 -5.22
CA ARG A 251 -11.03 7.47 -4.09
C ARG A 251 -11.91 7.82 -2.88
N HIS A 252 -13.17 8.19 -3.11
CA HIS A 252 -14.11 8.47 -2.01
C HIS A 252 -14.52 7.17 -1.29
N LEU A 253 -14.83 6.12 -2.06
CA LEU A 253 -15.11 4.79 -1.52
C LEU A 253 -13.91 4.23 -0.75
N VAL A 254 -12.68 4.46 -1.25
CA VAL A 254 -11.44 4.10 -0.54
C VAL A 254 -11.37 4.79 0.82
N ALA A 255 -11.63 6.09 0.88
CA ALA A 255 -11.61 6.86 2.13
C ALA A 255 -12.70 6.40 3.11
N ASP A 256 -13.92 6.15 2.63
CA ASP A 256 -15.04 5.68 3.45
C ASP A 256 -14.74 4.31 4.06
N ARG A 257 -14.19 3.37 3.26
CA ARG A 257 -13.80 2.03 3.74
C ARG A 257 -12.64 2.09 4.73
N LEU A 258 -11.62 2.94 4.50
CA LEU A 258 -10.54 3.16 5.47
C LEU A 258 -11.11 3.68 6.80
N SER A 259 -12.03 4.65 6.74
CA SER A 259 -12.65 5.21 7.93
C SER A 259 -13.49 4.17 8.68
N ALA A 260 -14.27 3.36 7.97
CA ALA A 260 -15.05 2.27 8.54
C ALA A 260 -14.16 1.20 9.19
N PHE A 261 -13.03 0.87 8.56
CA PHE A 261 -12.06 -0.07 9.11
C PHE A 261 -11.48 0.43 10.45
N LEU A 262 -11.02 1.69 10.51
CA LEU A 262 -10.54 2.27 11.76
C LEU A 262 -11.63 2.27 12.84
N GLN A 263 -12.88 2.54 12.46
CA GLN A 263 -14.02 2.53 13.38
C GLN A 263 -14.35 1.11 13.88
N GLY A 264 -14.23 0.10 13.03
CA GLY A 264 -14.48 -1.30 13.38
C GLY A 264 -13.48 -1.88 14.37
N LEU A 265 -12.25 -1.38 14.38
CA LEU A 265 -11.18 -1.86 15.26
C LEU A 265 -11.42 -1.52 16.76
N ASP A 266 -12.38 -0.66 17.08
CA ASP A 266 -12.77 -0.37 18.45
C ASP A 266 -13.78 -1.39 19.04
N ALA A 267 -14.61 -1.95 18.18
CA ALA A 267 -15.68 -2.85 18.60
C ALA A 267 -15.13 -4.23 19.03
N CYS A 268 -13.92 -4.57 18.59
CA CYS A 268 -13.17 -5.74 19.04
C CYS A 268 -12.24 -5.34 20.19
N GLY A 269 -12.74 -5.27 21.42
CA GLY A 269 -11.89 -5.49 22.60
C GLY A 269 -11.12 -6.78 22.38
N ILE A 270 -9.83 -6.81 22.81
CA ILE A 270 -8.90 -7.95 22.65
C ILE A 270 -9.34 -9.16 23.52
N ASP A 271 -10.60 -9.49 23.53
CA ASP A 271 -11.16 -10.75 23.94
C ASP A 271 -11.65 -11.46 22.68
N SER A 272 -10.77 -12.31 22.18
CA SER A 272 -10.94 -13.48 21.30
C SER A 272 -12.39 -13.89 20.93
N ALA A 273 -13.13 -13.01 20.29
CA ALA A 273 -14.28 -13.39 19.48
C ALA A 273 -13.89 -13.18 18.01
N PRO A 274 -14.08 -14.20 17.14
CA PRO A 274 -13.83 -14.03 15.72
C PRO A 274 -14.67 -12.87 15.22
N PHE A 275 -14.13 -12.12 14.26
CA PHE A 275 -14.74 -11.00 13.57
C PHE A 275 -15.94 -11.54 12.75
N GLU A 276 -17.02 -11.93 13.46
CA GLU A 276 -18.31 -12.37 12.89
C GLU A 276 -19.18 -11.15 12.58
N HIS A 277 -18.75 -10.34 11.64
CA HIS A 277 -19.70 -9.74 10.72
C HIS A 277 -19.70 -10.63 9.48
N GLU A 278 -20.88 -11.08 9.05
CA GLU A 278 -21.10 -11.81 7.81
C GLU A 278 -20.43 -11.08 6.64
N LEU A 279 -19.13 -11.29 6.51
CA LEU A 279 -18.43 -11.04 5.27
C LEU A 279 -18.73 -12.27 4.42
N PRO A 280 -19.34 -12.12 3.23
CA PRO A 280 -19.33 -13.22 2.27
C PRO A 280 -17.90 -13.73 2.19
N ASN A 281 -17.73 -15.05 2.17
CA ASN A 281 -16.42 -15.68 2.07
C ASN A 281 -15.52 -14.83 1.18
N ALA A 282 -14.28 -14.56 1.60
CA ALA A 282 -13.38 -13.65 0.88
C ALA A 282 -13.21 -14.01 -0.61
N PHE A 283 -13.82 -15.11 -1.04
CA PHE A 283 -13.85 -15.66 -2.39
C PHE A 283 -15.26 -15.73 -3.02
N ASP A 284 -16.34 -15.42 -2.29
CA ASP A 284 -17.69 -15.35 -2.88
C ASP A 284 -17.85 -14.04 -3.66
N VAL A 285 -17.49 -14.11 -4.92
CA VAL A 285 -17.79 -13.10 -5.93
C VAL A 285 -19.29 -13.20 -6.22
N VAL A 286 -20.06 -12.20 -5.78
CA VAL A 286 -21.36 -11.95 -6.40
C VAL A 286 -21.04 -11.45 -7.82
N GLU A 287 -21.05 -12.36 -8.79
CA GLU A 287 -21.18 -12.01 -10.20
C GLU A 287 -22.51 -11.28 -10.38
N ALA A 288 -22.45 -9.96 -10.48
CA ALA A 288 -23.58 -9.20 -10.98
C ALA A 288 -23.78 -9.61 -12.44
N ALA A 289 -24.91 -10.26 -12.71
CA ALA A 289 -25.32 -10.62 -14.06
C ALA A 289 -25.35 -9.36 -14.95
N PRO A 290 -24.97 -9.48 -16.24
CA PRO A 290 -25.04 -8.36 -17.16
C PRO A 290 -26.51 -7.96 -17.33
N ALA A 291 -26.81 -6.67 -17.15
CA ALA A 291 -28.13 -6.11 -17.48
C ALA A 291 -28.34 -6.25 -18.98
N SER A 292 -29.42 -6.96 -19.34
CA SER A 292 -29.95 -7.15 -20.68
C SER A 292 -30.43 -5.84 -21.32
#